data_607d26c9d24f49facc3e9e739f014330
#
_entry.id   607d26c9d24f49facc3e9e739f014330
#
_cell.length_a   1.000
_cell.length_b   1.000
_cell.length_c   1.000
_cell.angle_alpha   90.00
_cell.angle_beta   90.00
_cell.angle_gamma   90.00
#
_symmetry.space_group_name_H-M   'P 1'
#
loop_
_entity.id
_entity.type
_entity.pdbx_description
1 polymer ?
#
loop_
_entity_poly.entity_id
_entity_poly.type
_entity_poly.pdbx_seq_one_letter_code
_entity_poly.pdbx_strand_id
1 'polypeptide(L)'
;SLAPPATAEHEVFYRYVVLGYVKDIKGAPLRGITVELIREKTDFSYLAETDAEGFYVIVSRLGDESVGERLRVKAGSLTTTIIARFEPQNHAADRGTRLDFLGKKPVERPTWFASTLKRFLAR
;
A
#
# COMPACT_ATOMS: atom_id res chain seq x y z
N SER A 1 -10.23 -26.38 20.22
CA SER A 1 -9.76 -25.10 20.62
C SER A 1 -9.52 -24.19 19.45
N LEU A 2 -9.67 -22.92 19.65
CA LEU A 2 -9.59 -21.94 18.60
C LEU A 2 -8.20 -21.30 18.54
N ALA A 3 -7.75 -20.99 17.34
CA ALA A 3 -6.50 -20.27 17.16
C ALA A 3 -6.60 -18.88 17.82
N PRO A 4 -5.53 -18.42 18.44
CA PRO A 4 -5.52 -17.07 19.02
C PRO A 4 -5.74 -16.01 17.94
N PRO A 5 -6.57 -14.99 18.20
CA PRO A 5 -6.77 -13.90 17.25
C PRO A 5 -5.47 -13.20 16.84
N ALA A 6 -4.53 -13.08 17.77
CA ALA A 6 -3.24 -12.43 17.48
C ALA A 6 -2.46 -13.16 16.38
N THR A 7 -2.58 -14.49 16.29
CA THR A 7 -1.94 -15.26 15.22
C THR A 7 -2.56 -14.92 13.87
N ALA A 8 -3.90 -14.82 13.82
CA ALA A 8 -4.60 -14.49 12.59
C ALA A 8 -4.24 -13.09 12.10
N GLU A 9 -3.97 -12.15 13.00
CA GLU A 9 -3.61 -10.79 12.62
C GLU A 9 -2.29 -10.71 11.86
N HIS A 10 -1.42 -11.72 12.00
CA HIS A 10 -0.15 -11.76 11.29
C HIS A 10 -0.22 -12.53 9.99
N GLU A 11 -1.36 -13.09 9.66
CA GLU A 11 -1.54 -13.80 8.41
C GLU A 11 -1.58 -12.83 7.23
N VAL A 12 -1.05 -13.27 6.09
CA VAL A 12 -0.94 -12.41 4.91
C VAL A 12 -2.29 -11.89 4.42
N PHE A 13 -3.36 -12.67 4.59
CA PHE A 13 -4.69 -12.28 4.13
C PHE A 13 -5.33 -11.17 4.97
N TYR A 14 -4.68 -10.75 6.07
CA TYR A 14 -5.11 -9.58 6.81
C TYR A 14 -4.31 -8.33 6.42
N ARG A 15 -3.42 -8.44 5.45
CA ARG A 15 -2.60 -7.31 5.03
C ARG A 15 -2.96 -6.88 3.62
N TYR A 16 -3.02 -5.59 3.41
CA TYR A 16 -3.08 -5.01 2.09
C TYR A 16 -1.96 -3.98 2.00
N VAL A 17 -1.02 -4.21 1.10
CA VAL A 17 0.21 -3.42 1.01
C VAL A 17 0.11 -2.44 -0.14
N VAL A 18 0.38 -1.17 0.15
CA VAL A 18 0.55 -0.15 -0.90
C VAL A 18 1.99 0.31 -0.84
N LEU A 19 2.69 0.18 -1.95
CA LEU A 19 4.09 0.57 -2.03
C LEU A 19 4.35 1.28 -3.35
N GLY A 20 5.45 2.02 -3.40
CA GLY A 20 5.79 2.73 -4.61
C GLY A 20 6.84 3.80 -4.36
N TYR A 21 6.97 4.69 -5.34
CA TYR A 21 7.99 5.74 -5.33
C TYR A 21 7.34 7.11 -5.44
N VAL A 22 7.93 8.06 -4.74
CA VAL A 22 7.56 9.48 -4.84
C VAL A 22 8.74 10.20 -5.47
N LYS A 23 8.49 10.80 -6.63
CA LYS A 23 9.53 11.51 -7.40
C LYS A 23 9.00 12.88 -7.81
N ASP A 24 9.93 13.82 -7.96
CA ASP A 24 9.56 15.14 -8.44
C ASP A 24 9.35 15.14 -9.96
N ILE A 25 9.03 16.31 -10.50
CA ILE A 25 8.70 16.44 -11.93
C ILE A 25 9.91 16.12 -12.83
N LYS A 26 11.12 16.17 -12.29
CA LYS A 26 12.34 15.82 -13.03
C LYS A 26 12.75 14.36 -12.86
N GLY A 27 11.96 13.60 -12.11
CA GLY A 27 12.25 12.21 -11.84
C GLY A 27 13.17 11.94 -10.67
N ALA A 28 13.55 12.98 -9.92
CA ALA A 28 14.39 12.79 -8.75
C ALA A 28 13.59 12.25 -7.57
N PRO A 29 14.16 11.30 -6.81
CA PRO A 29 13.45 10.75 -5.65
C PRO A 29 13.28 11.79 -4.56
N LEU A 30 12.15 11.76 -3.88
CA LEU A 30 11.84 12.67 -2.77
C LEU A 30 11.86 11.91 -1.46
N ARG A 31 12.83 12.24 -0.61
CA ARG A 31 12.99 11.66 0.72
C ARG A 31 12.14 12.41 1.73
N GLY A 32 11.64 11.68 2.73
CA GLY A 32 10.97 12.31 3.87
C GLY A 32 9.54 12.75 3.58
N ILE A 33 8.94 12.26 2.51
CA ILE A 33 7.55 12.59 2.19
C ILE A 33 6.66 11.64 2.97
N THR A 34 5.71 12.20 3.73
CA THR A 34 4.69 11.39 4.39
C THR A 34 3.66 10.93 3.38
N VAL A 35 3.44 9.63 3.34
CA VAL A 35 2.38 9.01 2.55
C VAL A 35 1.35 8.47 3.50
N GLU A 36 0.09 8.83 3.29
CA GLU A 36 -1.00 8.43 4.16
C GLU A 36 -2.04 7.66 3.37
N LEU A 37 -2.42 6.49 3.89
CA LEU A 37 -3.52 5.70 3.35
C LEU A 37 -4.70 5.80 4.31
N ILE A 38 -5.85 6.23 3.78
CA ILE A 38 -7.06 6.44 4.59
C ILE A 38 -8.14 5.52 4.07
N ARG A 39 -8.69 4.70 4.96
CA ARG A 39 -9.85 3.88 4.64
C ARG A 39 -11.09 4.79 4.67
N GLU A 40 -11.72 5.02 3.53
CA GLU A 40 -12.88 5.91 3.49
C GLU A 40 -14.04 5.40 4.35
N LYS A 41 -14.18 4.09 4.45
CA LYS A 41 -15.24 3.46 5.22
C LYS A 41 -15.16 3.76 6.72
N THR A 42 -13.98 3.87 7.27
CA THR A 42 -13.76 3.98 8.72
C THR A 42 -13.01 5.24 9.13
N ASP A 43 -12.45 5.98 8.19
CA ASP A 43 -11.52 7.09 8.39
C ASP A 43 -10.23 6.67 9.09
N PHE A 44 -9.98 5.38 9.25
CA PHE A 44 -8.75 4.90 9.82
C PHE A 44 -7.60 5.10 8.84
N SER A 45 -6.46 5.53 9.33
CA SER A 45 -5.32 5.84 8.46
C SER A 45 -4.05 5.13 8.89
N TYR A 46 -3.16 4.97 7.90
CA TYR A 46 -1.84 4.38 8.07
C TYR A 46 -0.83 5.33 7.43
N LEU A 47 0.32 5.47 8.05
CA LEU A 47 1.35 6.41 7.61
C LEU A 47 2.64 5.70 7.28
N ALA A 48 3.36 6.21 6.31
CA ALA A 48 4.73 5.83 6.00
C ALA A 48 5.49 7.06 5.54
N GLU A 49 6.81 6.97 5.51
CA GLU A 49 7.67 8.05 5.06
C GLU A 49 8.62 7.51 4.00
N THR A 50 8.85 8.29 2.95
CA THR A 50 9.75 7.85 1.88
C THR A 50 11.21 7.85 2.34
N ASP A 51 11.96 6.89 1.84
CA ASP A 51 13.39 6.77 2.08
C ASP A 51 14.20 7.58 1.07
N ALA A 52 15.54 7.40 1.06
CA ALA A 52 16.43 8.13 0.18
C ALA A 52 16.16 7.88 -1.29
N GLU A 53 15.55 6.76 -1.64
CA GLU A 53 15.18 6.43 -3.01
C GLU A 53 13.77 6.90 -3.37
N GLY A 54 13.10 7.57 -2.45
CA GLY A 54 11.72 7.99 -2.60
C GLY A 54 10.74 6.84 -2.41
N PHE A 55 11.18 5.70 -1.90
CA PHE A 55 10.37 4.49 -1.75
C PHE A 55 9.60 4.51 -0.44
N TYR A 56 8.36 4.05 -0.48
CA TYR A 56 7.52 3.90 0.71
C TYR A 56 6.79 2.56 0.69
N VAL A 57 6.45 2.07 1.86
CA VAL A 57 5.62 0.88 2.03
C VAL A 57 4.62 1.15 3.13
N ILE A 58 3.34 0.94 2.84
CA ILE A 58 2.28 1.02 3.82
C ILE A 58 1.65 -0.37 3.94
N VAL A 59 1.60 -0.89 5.16
CA VAL A 59 0.93 -2.15 5.43
C VAL A 59 -0.35 -1.86 6.18
N SER A 60 -1.48 -2.02 5.50
CA SER A 60 -2.78 -1.82 6.12
C SER A 60 -3.40 -3.17 6.48
N ARG A 61 -4.38 -3.14 7.36
CA ARG A 61 -5.10 -4.34 7.79
C ARG A 61 -6.47 -4.37 7.15
N LEU A 62 -6.62 -5.24 6.16
CA LEU A 62 -7.88 -5.43 5.44
C LEU A 62 -8.15 -6.93 5.36
N GLY A 63 -9.25 -7.36 5.96
CA GLY A 63 -9.68 -8.75 5.82
C GLY A 63 -10.43 -8.98 4.51
N ASP A 64 -10.92 -10.21 4.32
CA ASP A 64 -11.62 -10.59 3.11
C ASP A 64 -12.85 -9.72 2.84
N GLU A 65 -13.52 -9.26 3.89
CA GLU A 65 -14.71 -8.43 3.79
C GLU A 65 -14.43 -7.05 3.21
N SER A 66 -13.16 -6.67 3.16
CA SER A 66 -12.76 -5.34 2.67
C SER A 66 -12.44 -5.30 1.18
N VAL A 67 -12.62 -6.43 0.46
CA VAL A 67 -12.43 -6.42 -0.98
C VAL A 67 -13.37 -5.39 -1.63
N GLY A 68 -12.80 -4.56 -2.50
CA GLY A 68 -13.57 -3.49 -3.16
C GLY A 68 -13.65 -2.20 -2.38
N GLU A 69 -13.06 -2.14 -1.19
CA GLU A 69 -13.07 -0.94 -0.36
C GLU A 69 -12.27 0.19 -1.02
N ARG A 70 -12.74 1.42 -0.84
CA ARG A 70 -12.07 2.59 -1.38
C ARG A 70 -11.02 3.08 -0.39
N LEU A 71 -9.81 3.29 -0.89
CA LEU A 71 -8.67 3.74 -0.10
C LEU A 71 -8.16 5.04 -0.71
N ARG A 72 -8.11 6.10 0.10
CA ARG A 72 -7.55 7.36 -0.34
C ARG A 72 -6.08 7.41 0.07
N VAL A 73 -5.22 7.75 -0.88
CA VAL A 73 -3.77 7.81 -0.63
C VAL A 73 -3.28 9.21 -0.92
N LYS A 74 -2.58 9.79 0.04
CA LYS A 74 -2.05 11.15 -0.02
C LYS A 74 -0.54 11.12 0.09
N ALA A 75 0.14 11.82 -0.81
CA ALA A 75 1.58 12.02 -0.75
C ALA A 75 1.86 13.50 -1.00
N GLY A 76 2.31 14.20 0.05
CA GLY A 76 2.43 15.66 -0.03
C GLY A 76 1.08 16.29 -0.34
N SER A 77 1.03 17.06 -1.42
CA SER A 77 -0.22 17.72 -1.85
C SER A 77 -1.05 16.88 -2.81
N LEU A 78 -0.56 15.69 -3.21
CA LEU A 78 -1.26 14.83 -4.16
C LEU A 78 -2.16 13.85 -3.42
N THR A 79 -3.34 13.61 -3.99
CA THR A 79 -4.30 12.66 -3.44
C THR A 79 -4.90 11.84 -4.57
N THR A 80 -5.07 10.55 -4.35
CA THR A 80 -5.76 9.68 -5.29
C THR A 80 -6.57 8.65 -4.51
N THR A 81 -7.52 8.04 -5.18
CA THR A 81 -8.30 6.93 -4.61
C THR A 81 -8.01 5.67 -5.39
N ILE A 82 -7.72 4.61 -4.66
CA ILE A 82 -7.54 3.28 -5.23
C ILE A 82 -8.58 2.34 -4.64
N ILE A 83 -8.78 1.21 -5.29
CA ILE A 83 -9.72 0.19 -4.82
C ILE A 83 -8.91 -1.00 -4.32
N ALA A 84 -9.27 -1.52 -3.14
CA ALA A 84 -8.63 -2.70 -2.60
C ALA A 84 -9.06 -3.92 -3.42
N ARG A 85 -8.21 -4.37 -4.33
CA ARG A 85 -8.48 -5.49 -5.23
C ARG A 85 -7.63 -6.68 -4.83
N PHE A 86 -8.27 -7.78 -4.50
CA PHE A 86 -7.60 -9.04 -4.20
C PHE A 86 -8.63 -10.17 -4.26
N GLU A 87 -8.12 -11.40 -4.35
CA GLU A 87 -8.96 -12.58 -4.32
C GLU A 87 -9.20 -13.00 -2.88
N PRO A 88 -10.41 -12.85 -2.36
CA PRO A 88 -10.68 -13.17 -0.95
C PRO A 88 -10.37 -14.63 -0.58
N GLN A 89 -10.50 -15.55 -1.51
CA GLN A 89 -10.23 -16.96 -1.25
C GLN A 89 -8.75 -17.32 -1.26
N ASN A 90 -7.91 -16.44 -1.78
CA ASN A 90 -6.47 -16.69 -1.84
C ASN A 90 -5.81 -16.08 -0.61
N HIS A 91 -5.51 -16.89 0.38
CA HIS A 91 -4.86 -16.46 1.61
C HIS A 91 -3.34 -16.68 1.59
N ALA A 92 -2.79 -17.14 0.48
CA ALA A 92 -1.37 -17.43 0.37
C ALA A 92 -0.58 -16.31 -0.30
N ALA A 93 -1.17 -15.64 -1.29
CA ALA A 93 -0.48 -14.58 -2.03
C ALA A 93 -0.60 -13.24 -1.29
N ASP A 94 0.46 -12.45 -1.35
CA ASP A 94 0.44 -11.09 -0.83
C ASP A 94 -0.56 -10.24 -1.60
N ARG A 95 -1.25 -9.37 -0.88
CA ARG A 95 -2.28 -8.48 -1.41
C ARG A 95 -1.77 -7.06 -1.40
N GLY A 96 -2.00 -6.35 -2.48
CA GLY A 96 -1.59 -4.97 -2.53
C GLY A 96 -1.49 -4.45 -3.94
N THR A 97 -0.93 -3.25 -4.04
CA THR A 97 -0.71 -2.59 -5.32
C THR A 97 0.52 -1.70 -5.26
N ARG A 98 1.08 -1.41 -6.42
CA ARG A 98 2.12 -0.40 -6.54
C ARG A 98 1.48 0.91 -7.00
N LEU A 99 1.75 1.98 -6.26
CA LEU A 99 1.24 3.31 -6.55
C LEU A 99 2.40 4.30 -6.48
N ASP A 100 2.77 4.85 -7.62
CA ASP A 100 3.84 5.84 -7.72
C ASP A 100 3.25 7.24 -7.83
N PHE A 101 3.95 8.20 -7.25
CA PHE A 101 3.61 9.62 -7.39
C PHE A 101 4.75 10.25 -8.19
N LEU A 102 4.49 10.50 -9.47
CA LEU A 102 5.50 10.95 -10.41
C LEU A 102 5.23 12.38 -10.81
N GLY A 103 5.97 13.31 -10.21
CA GLY A 103 5.71 14.72 -10.41
C GLY A 103 4.36 15.09 -9.80
N LYS A 104 3.39 15.42 -10.64
CA LYS A 104 2.05 15.79 -10.19
C LYS A 104 1.01 14.69 -10.44
N LYS A 105 1.47 13.48 -10.80
CA LYS A 105 0.54 12.41 -11.20
C LYS A 105 0.70 11.18 -10.34
N PRO A 106 -0.39 10.72 -9.68
CA PRO A 106 -0.45 9.36 -9.13
C PRO A 106 -0.59 8.36 -10.28
N VAL A 107 0.22 7.31 -10.24
CA VAL A 107 0.20 6.26 -11.28
C VAL A 107 0.14 4.91 -10.59
N GLU A 108 -1.00 4.25 -10.70
CA GLU A 108 -1.13 2.90 -10.14
C GLU A 108 -0.66 1.86 -11.14
N ARG A 109 0.18 0.92 -10.67
CA ARG A 109 0.77 -0.14 -11.48
C ARG A 109 0.61 -1.48 -10.76
N PRO A 110 -0.63 -2.03 -10.76
CA PRO A 110 -0.91 -3.23 -9.96
C PRO A 110 -0.05 -4.43 -10.37
N THR A 111 0.25 -4.57 -11.65
CA THR A 111 1.04 -5.72 -12.13
C THR A 111 2.50 -5.67 -11.70
N TRP A 112 2.98 -4.54 -11.22
CA TRP A 112 4.36 -4.40 -10.74
C TRP A 112 4.47 -4.60 -9.22
N PHE A 113 3.36 -4.85 -8.56
CA PHE A 113 3.34 -5.00 -7.11
C PHE A 113 4.21 -6.17 -6.64
N ALA A 114 3.97 -7.36 -7.18
CA ALA A 114 4.64 -8.57 -6.70
C ALA A 114 6.15 -8.47 -6.84
N SER A 115 6.65 -8.00 -7.99
CA SER A 115 8.10 -7.87 -8.19
C SER A 115 8.72 -6.78 -7.31
N THR A 116 8.00 -5.69 -7.10
CA THR A 116 8.48 -4.61 -6.24
C THR A 116 8.56 -5.08 -4.79
N LEU A 117 7.53 -5.78 -4.31
CA LEU A 117 7.51 -6.32 -2.96
C LEU A 117 8.65 -7.33 -2.78
N LYS A 118 8.84 -8.22 -3.73
CA LYS A 118 9.91 -9.22 -3.67
C LYS A 118 11.28 -8.56 -3.53
N ARG A 119 11.52 -7.51 -4.31
CA ARG A 119 12.78 -6.77 -4.24
C ARG A 119 12.95 -6.09 -2.88
N PHE A 120 11.89 -5.51 -2.36
CA PHE A 120 11.92 -4.89 -1.05
C PHE A 120 12.26 -5.90 0.04
N LEU A 121 11.62 -7.07 0.03
CA LEU A 121 11.84 -8.09 1.04
C LEU A 121 13.22 -8.73 0.95
N ALA A 122 13.89 -8.61 -0.19
CA ALA A 122 15.24 -9.17 -0.39
C ALA A 122 16.37 -8.23 0.05
N ARG A 123 16.04 -7.03 0.51
CA ARG A 123 17.05 -6.05 0.94
C ARG A 123 17.85 -6.52 2.14
#